data_24f8fbd7e5890d3c6aa0d7d9bf0cf094
#
_entry.id   24f8fbd7e5890d3c6aa0d7d9bf0cf094
#
_cell.length_a   1.000
_cell.length_b   1.000
_cell.length_c   1.000
_cell.angle_alpha   90.00
_cell.angle_beta   90.00
_cell.angle_gamma   90.00
#
_symmetry.space_group_name_H-M   'P 1'
#
loop_
_entity.id
_entity.type
_entity.pdbx_description
1 polymer ?
#
loop_
_entity_poly.entity_id
_entity_poly.type
_entity_poly.pdbx_seq_one_letter_code
_entity_poly.pdbx_strand_id
1 'polypeptide(L)'
;MSNLVCLAGLSNSGKSTSLRTLDPESTFIISCTNKQLQIPGFRKKYPKVAIKDKKLIGNWYVQNNYTKIENILHMISDSRQDIKVIVLDDLNYLLSNETFENASIKGYDKFLTMAKNYYDLLAECQLLRDDL
;
A
#
# COMPACT_ATOMS: atom_id res chain seq x y z
N MET A 1 -10.57 2.30 15.30
CA MET A 1 -10.08 2.67 13.95
C MET A 1 -8.56 2.68 13.94
N SER A 2 -7.95 2.26 12.85
CA SER A 2 -6.49 2.30 12.71
C SER A 2 -5.98 3.75 12.61
N ASN A 3 -4.70 3.94 12.89
CA ASN A 3 -4.05 5.23 12.74
C ASN A 3 -3.49 5.39 11.32
N LEU A 4 -3.83 6.48 10.67
CA LEU A 4 -3.29 6.81 9.35
C LEU A 4 -2.22 7.90 9.49
N VAL A 5 -1.00 7.60 9.03
CA VAL A 5 0.13 8.52 9.03
C VAL A 5 0.57 8.75 7.59
N CYS A 6 0.70 9.99 7.18
CA CYS A 6 1.18 10.38 5.85
C CYS A 6 2.61 10.91 5.94
N LEU A 7 3.51 10.29 5.17
CA LEU A 7 4.88 10.78 4.96
C LEU A 7 4.96 11.42 3.58
N ALA A 8 5.12 12.73 3.55
CA ALA A 8 5.25 13.48 2.32
C ALA A 8 6.65 14.11 2.21
N GLY A 9 7.15 14.23 1.00
CA GLY A 9 8.45 14.85 0.72
C GLY A 9 8.84 14.70 -0.74
N LEU A 10 9.86 15.46 -1.13
CA LEU A 10 10.41 15.40 -2.49
C LEU A 10 11.14 14.07 -2.73
N SER A 11 11.37 13.74 -4.00
CA SER A 11 12.20 12.61 -4.38
C SER A 11 13.59 12.72 -3.71
N ASN A 12 14.11 11.58 -3.28
CA ASN A 12 15.40 11.47 -2.58
C ASN A 12 15.45 12.19 -1.21
N SER A 13 14.31 12.48 -0.59
CA SER A 13 14.25 13.06 0.75
C SER A 13 14.41 12.03 1.88
N GLY A 14 14.55 10.75 1.56
CA GLY A 14 14.73 9.67 2.54
C GLY A 14 13.43 9.05 3.07
N LYS A 15 12.29 9.27 2.41
CA LYS A 15 11.01 8.69 2.82
C LYS A 15 11.08 7.16 2.94
N SER A 16 11.49 6.49 1.87
CA SER A 16 11.59 5.02 1.86
C SER A 16 12.71 4.52 2.77
N THR A 17 13.83 5.23 2.84
CA THR A 17 14.96 4.88 3.72
C THR A 17 14.59 4.96 5.20
N SER A 18 13.70 5.88 5.57
CA SER A 18 13.22 6.01 6.96
C SER A 18 12.48 4.76 7.47
N LEU A 19 11.95 3.94 6.56
CA LEU A 19 11.22 2.71 6.90
C LEU A 19 12.13 1.57 7.35
N ARG A 20 13.45 1.71 7.21
CA ARG A 20 14.43 0.66 7.59
C ARG A 20 14.42 0.28 9.07
N THR A 21 13.90 1.16 9.93
CA THR A 21 13.81 0.95 11.37
C THR A 21 12.56 0.18 11.81
N LEU A 22 11.62 -0.07 10.89
CA LEU A 22 10.44 -0.86 11.18
C LEU A 22 10.82 -2.34 11.38
N ASP A 23 10.09 -3.01 12.27
CA ASP A 23 10.25 -4.44 12.50
C ASP A 23 9.65 -5.23 11.31
N PRO A 24 10.47 -5.96 10.52
CA PRO A 24 9.98 -6.70 9.36
C PRO A 24 8.95 -7.79 9.71
N GLU A 25 9.02 -8.37 10.90
CA GLU A 25 8.11 -9.43 11.30
C GLU A 25 6.68 -8.93 11.54
N SER A 26 6.53 -7.66 11.89
CA SER A 26 5.23 -7.04 12.16
C SER A 26 4.81 -5.99 11.13
N THR A 27 5.57 -5.85 10.05
CA THR A 27 5.33 -4.85 9.01
C THR A 27 4.97 -5.51 7.68
N PHE A 28 3.93 -5.01 7.02
CA PHE A 28 3.54 -5.42 5.68
C PHE A 28 3.66 -4.23 4.73
N ILE A 29 4.35 -4.42 3.60
CA ILE A 29 4.58 -3.36 2.63
C ILE A 29 3.78 -3.63 1.36
N ILE A 30 2.97 -2.65 0.95
CA ILE A 30 2.27 -2.63 -0.32
C ILE A 30 2.93 -1.57 -1.19
N SER A 31 3.55 -2.00 -2.28
CA SER A 31 4.22 -1.11 -3.24
C SER A 31 3.35 -0.95 -4.48
N CYS A 32 3.09 0.29 -4.87
CA CYS A 32 2.33 0.60 -6.09
C CYS A 32 3.19 0.53 -7.35
N THR A 33 4.49 0.26 -7.20
CA THR A 33 5.43 0.01 -8.29
C THR A 33 6.25 -1.23 -7.99
N ASN A 34 6.86 -1.83 -9.01
CA ASN A 34 7.73 -3.01 -8.84
C ASN A 34 9.13 -2.64 -8.32
N LYS A 35 9.28 -1.47 -7.74
CA LYS A 35 10.54 -0.99 -7.17
C LYS A 35 10.67 -1.48 -5.72
N GLN A 36 11.79 -2.10 -5.41
CA GLN A 36 12.11 -2.49 -4.04
C GLN A 36 12.51 -1.28 -3.21
N LEU A 37 12.16 -1.29 -1.94
CA LEU A 37 12.67 -0.30 -0.99
C LEU A 37 14.19 -0.46 -0.81
N GLN A 38 14.88 0.66 -0.62
CA GLN A 38 16.32 0.69 -0.35
C GLN A 38 16.60 0.34 1.11
N ILE A 39 16.25 -0.87 1.48
CA ILE A 39 16.49 -1.43 2.82
C ILE A 39 17.45 -2.61 2.65
N PRO A 40 18.59 -2.64 3.36
CA PRO A 40 19.52 -3.77 3.27
C PRO A 40 18.83 -5.10 3.58
N GLY A 41 18.99 -6.08 2.68
CA GLY A 41 18.36 -7.39 2.82
C GLY A 41 16.85 -7.39 2.63
N PHE A 42 16.32 -6.46 1.86
CA PHE A 42 14.87 -6.26 1.68
C PHE A 42 14.11 -7.56 1.36
N ARG A 43 14.56 -8.32 0.36
CA ARG A 43 13.88 -9.57 -0.04
C ARG A 43 13.83 -10.64 1.04
N LYS A 44 14.83 -10.68 1.90
CA LYS A 44 14.87 -11.58 3.06
C LYS A 44 13.90 -11.14 4.15
N LYS A 45 13.86 -9.83 4.42
CA LYS A 45 13.04 -9.23 5.46
C LYS A 45 11.57 -9.17 5.07
N TYR A 46 11.31 -8.93 3.78
CA TYR A 46 9.96 -8.76 3.22
C TYR A 46 9.75 -9.74 2.05
N PRO A 47 9.52 -11.01 2.31
CA PRO A 47 9.23 -11.98 1.26
C PRO A 47 7.93 -11.62 0.55
N LYS A 48 7.88 -11.86 -0.77
CA LYS A 48 6.67 -11.62 -1.56
C LYS A 48 5.50 -12.41 -1.01
N VAL A 49 4.34 -11.78 -1.06
CA VAL A 49 3.08 -12.39 -0.64
C VAL A 49 2.74 -13.59 -1.52
N ALA A 50 2.21 -14.62 -0.89
CA ALA A 50 1.66 -15.80 -1.55
C ALA A 50 0.50 -16.33 -0.72
N ILE A 51 -0.37 -17.12 -1.36
CA ILE A 51 -1.43 -17.83 -0.64
C ILE A 51 -1.06 -19.31 -0.61
N LYS A 52 -0.83 -19.82 0.60
CA LYS A 52 -0.50 -21.21 0.84
C LYS A 52 -1.47 -21.81 1.86
N ASP A 53 -2.09 -22.92 1.51
CA ASP A 53 -3.10 -23.58 2.36
C ASP A 53 -4.21 -22.61 2.81
N LYS A 54 -4.69 -21.79 1.89
CA LYS A 54 -5.70 -20.74 2.12
C LYS A 54 -5.26 -19.64 3.11
N LYS A 55 -3.97 -19.56 3.43
CA LYS A 55 -3.40 -18.53 4.31
C LYS A 55 -2.55 -17.57 3.52
N LEU A 56 -2.69 -16.29 3.85
CA LEU A 56 -1.85 -15.24 3.32
C LEU A 56 -0.50 -15.25 4.05
N ILE A 57 0.58 -15.48 3.32
CA ILE A 57 1.95 -15.46 3.83
C ILE A 57 2.76 -14.40 3.11
N GLY A 58 3.89 -13.99 3.68
CA GLY A 58 4.75 -12.94 3.14
C GLY A 58 4.35 -11.56 3.63
N ASN A 59 5.17 -10.57 3.30
CA ASN A 59 5.08 -9.21 3.85
C ASN A 59 5.25 -8.12 2.78
N TRP A 60 5.33 -8.49 1.51
CA TRP A 60 5.49 -7.53 0.42
C TRP A 60 4.55 -7.87 -0.74
N TYR A 61 3.70 -6.90 -1.08
CA TYR A 61 2.72 -7.01 -2.16
C TYR A 61 2.89 -5.86 -3.14
N VAL A 62 3.03 -6.18 -4.41
CA VAL A 62 3.12 -5.18 -5.50
C VAL A 62 1.77 -5.13 -6.21
N GLN A 63 1.10 -4.02 -6.13
CA GLN A 63 -0.22 -3.84 -6.75
C GLN A 63 -0.52 -2.36 -7.00
N ASN A 64 -1.12 -2.07 -8.14
CA ASN A 64 -1.53 -0.73 -8.53
C ASN A 64 -3.05 -0.59 -8.80
N ASN A 65 -3.83 -1.54 -8.34
CA ASN A 65 -5.28 -1.53 -8.47
C ASN A 65 -5.93 -1.26 -7.12
N TYR A 66 -6.78 -0.23 -7.03
CA TYR A 66 -7.42 0.18 -5.79
C TYR A 66 -8.20 -0.94 -5.11
N THR A 67 -9.04 -1.64 -5.87
CA THR A 67 -9.87 -2.73 -5.32
C THR A 67 -9.02 -3.86 -4.74
N LYS A 68 -7.95 -4.24 -5.44
CA LYS A 68 -7.04 -5.29 -4.96
C LYS A 68 -6.26 -4.86 -3.73
N ILE A 69 -5.85 -3.60 -3.64
CA ILE A 69 -5.20 -3.05 -2.46
C ILE A 69 -6.16 -3.04 -1.27
N GLU A 70 -7.40 -2.59 -1.46
CA GLU A 70 -8.42 -2.60 -0.42
C GLU A 70 -8.71 -4.02 0.07
N ASN A 71 -8.80 -4.98 -0.84
CA ASN A 71 -8.99 -6.39 -0.49
C ASN A 71 -7.85 -6.94 0.36
N ILE A 72 -6.60 -6.68 0.01
CA ILE A 72 -5.46 -7.15 0.80
C ILE A 72 -5.40 -6.47 2.18
N LEU A 73 -5.77 -5.19 2.28
CA LEU A 73 -5.85 -4.48 3.55
C LEU A 73 -6.83 -5.17 4.50
N HIS A 74 -8.01 -5.53 4.02
CA HIS A 74 -9.01 -6.25 4.81
C HIS A 74 -8.56 -7.67 5.17
N MET A 75 -7.92 -8.38 4.25
CA MET A 75 -7.35 -9.70 4.54
C MET A 75 -6.31 -9.64 5.67
N ILE A 76 -5.44 -8.64 5.65
CA ILE A 76 -4.45 -8.44 6.71
C ILE A 76 -5.14 -8.12 8.03
N SER A 77 -6.10 -7.22 8.00
CA SER A 77 -6.87 -6.83 9.19
C SER A 77 -7.56 -8.03 9.84
N ASP A 78 -8.13 -8.93 9.04
CA ASP A 78 -8.93 -10.04 9.51
C ASP A 78 -8.09 -11.26 9.90
N SER A 79 -6.99 -11.55 9.20
CA SER A 79 -6.26 -12.83 9.32
C SER A 79 -4.80 -12.70 9.77
N ARG A 80 -4.18 -11.53 9.66
CA ARG A 80 -2.76 -11.33 9.98
C ARG A 80 -2.61 -10.48 11.25
N GLN A 81 -2.90 -11.09 12.40
CA GLN A 81 -2.79 -10.43 13.71
C GLN A 81 -1.34 -10.11 14.10
N ASP A 82 -0.37 -10.77 13.46
CA ASP A 82 1.06 -10.51 13.59
C ASP A 82 1.46 -9.15 13.00
N ILE A 83 0.74 -8.65 12.00
CA ILE A 83 1.03 -7.36 11.36
C ILE A 83 0.47 -6.21 12.20
N LYS A 84 1.34 -5.26 12.53
CA LYS A 84 1.01 -4.06 13.30
C LYS A 84 1.17 -2.77 12.50
N VAL A 85 1.95 -2.83 11.43
CA VAL A 85 2.19 -1.68 10.54
C VAL A 85 1.96 -2.11 9.09
N ILE A 86 1.17 -1.34 8.37
CA ILE A 86 1.04 -1.48 6.91
C ILE A 86 1.61 -0.22 6.28
N VAL A 87 2.52 -0.39 5.34
CA VAL A 87 3.12 0.70 4.58
C VAL A 87 2.53 0.68 3.17
N LEU A 88 1.99 1.81 2.73
CA LEU A 88 1.60 2.03 1.35
C LEU A 88 2.66 2.92 0.70
N ASP A 89 3.49 2.33 -0.15
CA ASP A 89 4.62 3.02 -0.78
C ASP A 89 4.28 3.42 -2.22
N ASP A 90 4.74 4.59 -2.63
CA ASP A 90 4.54 5.13 -3.96
C ASP A 90 3.06 5.29 -4.38
N LEU A 91 2.21 5.71 -3.46
CA LEU A 91 0.76 5.91 -3.71
C LEU A 91 0.45 6.86 -4.88
N ASN A 92 1.32 7.81 -5.14
CA ASN A 92 1.15 8.74 -6.26
C ASN A 92 1.09 8.03 -7.62
N TYR A 93 1.66 6.84 -7.75
CA TYR A 93 1.58 6.05 -8.97
C TYR A 93 0.17 5.53 -9.26
N LEU A 94 -0.67 5.37 -8.25
CA LEU A 94 -2.09 5.03 -8.45
C LEU A 94 -2.80 6.12 -9.27
N LEU A 95 -2.59 7.38 -8.92
CA LEU A 95 -3.15 8.51 -9.65
C LEU A 95 -2.55 8.64 -11.05
N SER A 96 -1.24 8.46 -11.19
CA SER A 96 -0.56 8.51 -12.48
C SER A 96 -1.06 7.43 -13.42
N ASN A 97 -1.15 6.19 -12.98
CA ASN A 97 -1.66 5.07 -13.78
C ASN A 97 -3.10 5.31 -14.20
N GLU A 98 -3.95 5.75 -13.29
CA GLU A 98 -5.35 6.06 -13.57
C GLU A 98 -5.49 7.21 -14.58
N THR A 99 -4.62 8.22 -14.48
CA THR A 99 -4.56 9.32 -15.45
C THR A 99 -4.24 8.81 -16.84
N PHE A 100 -3.26 7.91 -16.98
CA PHE A 100 -2.90 7.32 -18.27
C PHE A 100 -4.02 6.43 -18.82
N GLU A 101 -4.62 5.59 -18.00
CA GLU A 101 -5.74 4.72 -18.39
C GLU A 101 -6.93 5.53 -18.89
N ASN A 102 -7.20 6.69 -18.30
CA ASN A 102 -8.34 7.54 -18.61
C ASN A 102 -8.00 8.69 -19.57
N ALA A 103 -6.80 8.70 -20.16
CA ALA A 103 -6.34 9.80 -21.03
C ALA A 103 -7.24 10.02 -22.25
N SER A 104 -7.89 8.98 -22.78
CA SER A 104 -8.82 9.05 -23.90
C SER A 104 -10.23 9.49 -23.52
N ILE A 105 -10.57 9.48 -22.23
CA ILE A 105 -11.89 9.86 -21.74
C ILE A 105 -11.94 11.37 -21.59
N LYS A 106 -12.91 11.99 -22.27
CA LYS A 106 -13.14 13.45 -22.22
C LYS A 106 -14.04 13.81 -21.04
N GLY A 107 -13.81 14.99 -20.46
CA GLY A 107 -14.69 15.59 -19.46
C GLY A 107 -14.05 15.65 -18.07
N TYR A 108 -14.69 16.40 -17.20
CA TYR A 108 -14.25 16.68 -15.83
C TYR A 108 -14.54 15.54 -14.84
N ASP A 109 -15.57 14.73 -15.14
CA ASP A 109 -16.05 13.68 -14.25
C ASP A 109 -15.00 12.61 -13.94
N LYS A 110 -14.09 12.36 -14.90
CA LYS A 110 -12.98 11.40 -14.70
C LYS A 110 -12.07 11.82 -13.56
N PHE A 111 -11.79 13.12 -13.41
CA PHE A 111 -10.94 13.65 -12.33
C PHE A 111 -11.62 13.53 -10.98
N LEU A 112 -12.93 13.74 -10.91
CA LEU A 112 -13.71 13.54 -9.69
C LEU A 112 -13.73 12.06 -9.28
N THR A 113 -13.88 11.15 -10.24
CA THR A 113 -13.83 9.71 -9.99
C THR A 113 -12.45 9.29 -9.47
N MET A 114 -11.37 9.81 -10.07
CA MET A 114 -10.01 9.53 -9.62
C MET A 114 -9.77 10.02 -8.18
N ALA A 115 -10.19 11.24 -7.88
CA ALA A 115 -10.07 11.80 -6.54
C ALA A 115 -10.89 10.99 -5.52
N LYS A 116 -12.08 10.55 -5.90
CA LYS A 116 -12.93 9.71 -5.06
C LYS A 116 -12.27 8.35 -4.76
N ASN A 117 -11.73 7.68 -5.77
CA ASN A 117 -11.05 6.40 -5.59
C ASN A 117 -9.88 6.50 -4.62
N TYR A 118 -9.10 7.55 -4.73
CA TYR A 118 -7.97 7.80 -3.82
C TYR A 118 -8.45 8.09 -2.39
N TYR A 119 -9.47 8.92 -2.26
CA TYR A 119 -10.11 9.22 -0.96
C TYR A 119 -10.68 7.96 -0.32
N ASP A 120 -11.40 7.14 -1.08
CA ASP A 120 -12.01 5.91 -0.59
C ASP A 120 -10.94 4.93 -0.08
N LEU A 121 -9.81 4.81 -0.77
CA LEU A 121 -8.68 3.99 -0.30
C LEU A 121 -8.18 4.47 1.07
N LEU A 122 -7.96 5.77 1.24
CA LEU A 122 -7.52 6.33 2.52
C LEU A 122 -8.57 6.13 3.63
N ALA A 123 -9.85 6.26 3.29
CA ALA A 123 -10.94 6.01 4.23
C ALA A 123 -10.98 4.53 4.66
N GLU A 124 -10.80 3.60 3.72
CA GLU A 124 -10.73 2.16 4.01
C GLU A 124 -9.56 1.83 4.95
N CYS A 125 -8.42 2.50 4.82
CA CYS A 125 -7.31 2.31 5.75
C CYS A 125 -7.70 2.60 7.20
N GLN A 126 -8.55 3.58 7.44
CA GLN A 126 -9.00 3.94 8.78
C GLN A 126 -10.02 2.97 9.38
N LEU A 127 -10.68 2.17 8.54
CA LEU A 127 -11.68 1.18 8.98
C LEU A 127 -11.07 -0.16 9.41
N LEU A 128 -9.75 -0.31 9.31
CA LEU A 128 -9.06 -1.52 9.73
C LEU A 128 -9.05 -1.63 11.26
N ARG A 129 -8.62 -2.78 11.78
CA ARG A 129 -8.60 -3.00 13.22
C ARG A 129 -7.75 -1.96 13.97
N ASP A 130 -8.03 -1.75 15.24
CA ASP A 130 -7.50 -0.63 16.03
C ASP A 130 -5.98 -0.65 16.25
N ASP A 131 -5.36 -1.83 16.21
CA ASP A 131 -3.93 -1.99 16.46
C ASP A 131 -3.04 -1.93 15.20
N LEU A 132 -3.67 -1.51 14.08
CA LEU A 132 -2.95 -1.23 12.83
C LEU A 132 -2.60 0.24 12.69
#